data_66348090184b05bc8ceae5f64e09f7e5
#
_entry.id   66348090184b05bc8ceae5f64e09f7e5
#
_cell.length_a   1.000
_cell.length_b   1.000
_cell.length_c   1.000
_cell.angle_alpha   90.00
_cell.angle_beta   90.00
_cell.angle_gamma   90.00
#
_symmetry.space_group_name_H-M   'P 1'
#
loop_
_entity.id
_entity.type
_entity.pdbx_description
1 polymer ?
#
loop_
_entity_poly.entity_id
_entity_poly.type
_entity_poly.pdbx_seq_one_letter_code
_entity_poly.pdbx_strand_id
1 'polypeptide(L)'
;RPCRSLTLLVDLDTDIYVTGSNSRMLSSELATYLTGRYVAFHVMTLSFREYLTFHDLQANDPTLNRKEEFQKYLRMGGFPAIHTADYGYEAIYKIVYDIYSSVILRDTVQRHNIRNVELLERVVKFVFDNIGNKLNAKNIADYFKSQQRKVDMNTIYNYLNALESAFIIQRIPRYDIKGKEILHTNEKYFVSDLSLIYSVMGYRDRLIAGMLENLVCLELKRRGYEVYVGKQDDKEVDFVAIRREEKIYVQVTYQLASQATVEREFAPLLAINDHYPKYVVSMDSLWQDNVEGVRHRHIADFLLDDA
;
A
#
# COMPACT_ATOMS: atom_id res chain seq x y z
N ARG A 1 -1.02 -28.05 17.64
CA ARG A 1 -0.50 -29.23 16.89
C ARG A 1 -1.28 -29.50 15.61
N PRO A 2 -1.56 -28.52 14.73
CA PRO A 2 -2.28 -28.74 13.47
C PRO A 2 -1.37 -29.33 12.35
N CYS A 3 -0.04 -29.20 12.46
CA CYS A 3 0.87 -29.57 11.37
C CYS A 3 0.96 -31.08 11.05
N ARG A 4 0.74 -31.97 12.02
CA ARG A 4 0.79 -33.43 11.76
C ARG A 4 -0.40 -33.94 10.94
N SER A 5 -1.55 -33.29 11.05
CA SER A 5 -2.73 -33.68 10.27
C SER A 5 -2.65 -33.24 8.80
N LEU A 6 -1.98 -32.14 8.50
CA LEU A 6 -1.78 -31.65 7.12
C LEU A 6 -0.87 -32.58 6.30
N THR A 7 0.18 -33.14 6.91
CA THR A 7 1.10 -34.06 6.22
C THR A 7 0.41 -35.37 5.82
N LEU A 8 -0.55 -35.83 6.62
CA LEU A 8 -1.36 -37.03 6.30
C LEU A 8 -2.37 -36.78 5.16
N LEU A 9 -2.83 -35.54 4.99
CA LEU A 9 -3.78 -35.16 3.94
C LEU A 9 -3.11 -34.96 2.56
N VAL A 10 -1.82 -34.68 2.52
CA VAL A 10 -1.04 -34.52 1.26
C VAL A 10 -0.90 -35.85 0.52
N ASP A 11 -1.00 -37.00 1.22
CA ASP A 11 -0.97 -38.35 0.63
C ASP A 11 -2.32 -38.77 0.07
N LEU A 12 -3.39 -38.01 0.31
CA LEU A 12 -4.69 -38.18 -0.31
C LEU A 12 -4.75 -37.28 -1.54
N ASP A 13 -5.22 -37.75 -2.66
CA ASP A 13 -5.42 -36.96 -3.90
C ASP A 13 -6.50 -35.88 -3.66
N THR A 14 -6.10 -34.86 -2.88
CA THR A 14 -7.00 -33.82 -2.33
C THR A 14 -6.31 -32.46 -2.36
N ASP A 15 -6.98 -31.47 -2.90
CA ASP A 15 -6.55 -30.07 -2.83
C ASP A 15 -6.82 -29.49 -1.43
N ILE A 16 -5.79 -28.94 -0.81
CA ILE A 16 -5.86 -28.34 0.52
C ILE A 16 -5.62 -26.83 0.42
N TYR A 17 -6.59 -26.05 0.88
CA TYR A 17 -6.49 -24.60 0.94
C TYR A 17 -6.30 -24.16 2.40
N VAL A 18 -5.19 -23.47 2.67
CA VAL A 18 -4.87 -22.93 3.99
C VAL A 18 -4.86 -21.41 3.92
N THR A 19 -5.59 -20.74 4.79
CA THR A 19 -5.63 -19.26 4.85
C THR A 19 -5.04 -18.75 6.15
N GLY A 20 -4.48 -17.55 6.12
CA GLY A 20 -3.95 -16.88 7.31
C GLY A 20 -3.78 -15.38 7.10
N SER A 21 -3.93 -14.63 8.18
CA SER A 21 -3.79 -13.17 8.23
C SER A 21 -2.36 -12.69 8.44
N ASN A 22 -1.35 -13.56 8.31
CA ASN A 22 0.04 -13.21 8.59
C ASN A 22 0.99 -13.89 7.60
N SER A 23 1.91 -13.10 7.03
CA SER A 23 2.90 -13.58 6.04
C SER A 23 3.80 -14.71 6.58
N ARG A 24 4.06 -14.73 7.88
CA ARG A 24 4.92 -15.74 8.53
C ARG A 24 4.21 -17.05 8.86
N MET A 25 2.88 -17.10 8.79
CA MET A 25 2.15 -18.33 9.09
C MET A 25 2.51 -19.48 8.14
N LEU A 26 2.85 -19.14 6.89
CA LEU A 26 3.29 -20.10 5.89
C LEU A 26 4.82 -20.28 5.85
N SER A 27 5.60 -19.35 6.41
CA SER A 27 7.05 -19.32 6.23
C SER A 27 7.86 -20.07 7.27
N SER A 28 7.38 -20.28 8.50
CA SER A 28 8.21 -20.86 9.58
C SER A 28 7.83 -22.28 9.99
N GLU A 29 6.54 -22.56 10.21
CA GLU A 29 6.12 -23.89 10.67
C GLU A 29 5.62 -24.79 9.53
N LEU A 30 4.84 -24.22 8.59
CA LEU A 30 4.33 -24.95 7.44
C LEU A 30 5.38 -25.10 6.33
N ALA A 31 6.26 -24.11 6.17
CA ALA A 31 7.32 -24.18 5.16
C ALA A 31 8.24 -25.38 5.35
N THR A 32 8.59 -25.71 6.59
CA THR A 32 9.45 -26.86 6.91
C THR A 32 8.81 -28.20 6.50
N TYR A 33 7.47 -28.31 6.64
CA TYR A 33 6.74 -29.54 6.31
C TYR A 33 6.21 -29.56 4.87
N LEU A 34 6.01 -28.43 4.25
CA LEU A 34 5.41 -28.28 2.92
C LEU A 34 6.38 -27.72 1.88
N THR A 35 7.68 -27.69 2.16
CA THR A 35 8.69 -27.16 1.23
C THR A 35 8.54 -27.75 -0.16
N GLY A 36 8.30 -26.88 -1.16
CA GLY A 36 8.11 -27.27 -2.55
C GLY A 36 6.74 -27.91 -2.89
N ARG A 37 5.80 -27.93 -1.94
CA ARG A 37 4.47 -28.57 -2.11
C ARG A 37 3.29 -27.61 -1.94
N TYR A 38 3.51 -26.29 -1.99
CA TYR A 38 2.44 -25.32 -1.91
C TYR A 38 2.68 -24.15 -2.85
N VAL A 39 1.60 -23.50 -3.24
CA VAL A 39 1.61 -22.22 -3.94
C VAL A 39 0.97 -21.19 -3.03
N ALA A 40 1.68 -20.08 -2.80
CA ALA A 40 1.18 -18.98 -1.97
C ALA A 40 0.48 -17.94 -2.85
N PHE A 41 -0.75 -17.61 -2.49
CA PHE A 41 -1.51 -16.52 -3.08
C PHE A 41 -1.65 -15.39 -2.06
N HIS A 42 -1.23 -14.20 -2.44
CA HIS A 42 -1.43 -13.00 -1.64
C HIS A 42 -2.77 -12.35 -2.03
N VAL A 43 -3.75 -12.42 -1.14
CA VAL A 43 -5.07 -11.81 -1.35
C VAL A 43 -5.06 -10.41 -0.75
N MET A 44 -5.19 -9.39 -1.60
CA MET A 44 -5.31 -8.00 -1.19
C MET A 44 -6.78 -7.62 -0.95
N THR A 45 -7.03 -6.47 -0.34
CA THR A 45 -8.37 -5.86 -0.31
C THR A 45 -8.81 -5.50 -1.74
N LEU A 46 -10.10 -5.24 -1.96
CA LEU A 46 -10.61 -4.94 -3.31
C LEU A 46 -9.83 -3.79 -3.96
N SER A 47 -9.43 -3.97 -5.22
CA SER A 47 -8.98 -2.88 -6.08
C SER A 47 -10.15 -1.98 -6.47
N PHE A 48 -9.88 -0.83 -7.07
CA PHE A 48 -10.95 0.01 -7.60
C PHE A 48 -11.79 -0.72 -8.67
N ARG A 49 -11.17 -1.53 -9.52
CA ARG A 49 -11.87 -2.37 -10.49
C ARG A 49 -12.77 -3.42 -9.80
N GLU A 50 -12.24 -4.12 -8.81
CA GLU A 50 -12.99 -5.12 -8.04
C GLU A 50 -14.11 -4.47 -7.22
N TYR A 51 -13.88 -3.27 -6.66
CA TYR A 51 -14.92 -2.47 -6.02
C TYR A 51 -16.08 -2.20 -6.97
N LEU A 52 -15.82 -1.72 -8.19
CA LEU A 52 -16.86 -1.49 -9.19
C LEU A 52 -17.63 -2.79 -9.46
N THR A 53 -16.93 -3.89 -9.71
CA THR A 53 -17.56 -5.20 -9.96
C THR A 53 -18.39 -5.68 -8.78
N PHE A 54 -17.92 -5.47 -7.55
CA PHE A 54 -18.61 -5.86 -6.32
C PHE A 54 -19.91 -5.07 -6.11
N HIS A 55 -20.02 -3.87 -6.67
CA HIS A 55 -21.21 -3.02 -6.68
C HIS A 55 -22.03 -3.15 -7.97
N ASP A 56 -21.83 -4.21 -8.76
CA ASP A 56 -22.51 -4.43 -10.05
C ASP A 56 -22.29 -3.31 -11.07
N LEU A 57 -21.22 -2.54 -10.93
CA LEU A 57 -20.84 -1.45 -11.82
C LEU A 57 -19.82 -1.94 -12.85
N GLN A 58 -20.06 -1.64 -14.12
CA GLN A 58 -19.13 -2.02 -15.18
C GLN A 58 -18.11 -0.89 -15.44
N ALA A 59 -16.84 -1.18 -15.29
CA ALA A 59 -15.77 -0.20 -15.48
C ALA A 59 -15.78 0.43 -16.89
N ASN A 60 -16.28 -0.28 -17.90
CA ASN A 60 -16.36 0.17 -19.29
C ASN A 60 -17.70 0.85 -19.66
N ASP A 61 -18.64 0.97 -18.71
CA ASP A 61 -19.90 1.66 -18.94
C ASP A 61 -19.63 3.17 -19.16
N PRO A 62 -20.00 3.71 -20.34
CA PRO A 62 -19.80 5.13 -20.65
C PRO A 62 -20.67 6.07 -19.81
N THR A 63 -21.72 5.56 -19.16
CA THR A 63 -22.60 6.34 -18.27
C THR A 63 -22.07 6.40 -16.84
N LEU A 64 -21.12 5.55 -16.49
CA LEU A 64 -20.52 5.51 -15.15
C LEU A 64 -19.65 6.74 -14.89
N ASN A 65 -19.97 7.49 -13.85
CA ASN A 65 -19.12 8.56 -13.35
C ASN A 65 -17.96 7.97 -12.52
N ARG A 66 -16.91 7.46 -13.22
CA ARG A 66 -15.75 6.81 -12.59
C ARG A 66 -15.07 7.67 -11.52
N LYS A 67 -15.09 9.01 -11.70
CA LYS A 67 -14.48 9.94 -10.74
C LYS A 67 -15.26 10.03 -9.44
N GLU A 68 -16.57 10.03 -9.51
CA GLU A 68 -17.42 10.00 -8.33
C GLU A 68 -17.28 8.67 -7.58
N GLU A 69 -17.31 7.54 -8.29
CA GLU A 69 -17.11 6.22 -7.70
C GLU A 69 -15.71 6.08 -7.11
N PHE A 70 -14.69 6.65 -7.76
CA PHE A 70 -13.34 6.70 -7.21
C PHE A 70 -13.27 7.49 -5.88
N GLN A 71 -14.00 8.61 -5.77
CA GLN A 71 -14.05 9.37 -4.52
C GLN A 71 -14.72 8.58 -3.39
N LYS A 72 -15.75 7.78 -3.70
CA LYS A 72 -16.37 6.86 -2.72
C LYS A 72 -15.36 5.79 -2.29
N TYR A 73 -14.74 5.12 -3.24
CA TYR A 73 -13.71 4.10 -2.98
C TYR A 73 -12.54 4.66 -2.16
N LEU A 74 -12.04 5.86 -2.49
CA LEU A 74 -10.97 6.54 -1.75
C LEU A 74 -11.31 6.72 -0.26
N ARG A 75 -12.58 6.93 0.08
CA ARG A 75 -13.06 7.08 1.46
C ARG A 75 -13.41 5.77 2.14
N MET A 76 -13.97 4.82 1.39
CA MET A 76 -14.44 3.56 1.95
C MET A 76 -13.31 2.55 2.10
N GLY A 77 -12.35 2.54 1.16
CA GLY A 77 -11.33 1.48 1.06
C GLY A 77 -11.88 0.23 0.39
N GLY A 78 -11.12 -0.86 0.47
CA GLY A 78 -11.39 -2.10 -0.25
C GLY A 78 -11.67 -3.32 0.63
N PHE A 79 -11.92 -3.20 1.94
CA PHE A 79 -12.31 -4.36 2.73
C PHE A 79 -13.66 -4.92 2.26
N PRO A 80 -13.77 -6.18 1.80
CA PRO A 80 -15.02 -6.69 1.26
C PRO A 80 -16.21 -6.61 2.23
N ALA A 81 -15.96 -6.76 3.53
CA ALA A 81 -17.00 -6.76 4.57
C ALA A 81 -17.81 -5.46 4.63
N ILE A 82 -17.21 -4.33 4.25
CA ILE A 82 -17.91 -3.03 4.29
C ILE A 82 -18.75 -2.76 3.04
N HIS A 83 -18.64 -3.59 2.01
CA HIS A 83 -19.35 -3.49 0.75
C HIS A 83 -20.52 -4.48 0.62
N THR A 84 -20.80 -5.26 1.68
CA THR A 84 -21.89 -6.26 1.69
C THR A 84 -23.28 -5.65 1.90
N ALA A 85 -23.35 -4.40 2.34
CA ALA A 85 -24.59 -3.64 2.54
C ALA A 85 -24.30 -2.13 2.39
N ASP A 86 -25.35 -1.34 2.28
CA ASP A 86 -25.24 0.12 2.20
C ASP A 86 -25.01 0.72 3.60
N TYR A 87 -23.73 0.83 3.96
CA TYR A 87 -23.31 1.42 5.23
C TYR A 87 -22.91 2.88 5.07
N GLY A 88 -23.34 3.73 6.00
CA GLY A 88 -22.77 5.09 6.12
C GLY A 88 -21.31 5.06 6.59
N TYR A 89 -20.53 6.11 6.28
CA TYR A 89 -19.09 6.17 6.59
C TYR A 89 -18.73 5.89 8.05
N GLU A 90 -19.54 6.36 9.01
CA GLU A 90 -19.30 6.09 10.44
C GLU A 90 -19.38 4.59 10.78
N ALA A 91 -20.36 3.89 10.22
CA ALA A 91 -20.49 2.45 10.39
C ALA A 91 -19.32 1.70 9.74
N ILE A 92 -18.92 2.11 8.53
CA ILE A 92 -17.76 1.57 7.81
C ILE A 92 -16.50 1.69 8.69
N TYR A 93 -16.20 2.88 9.18
CA TYR A 93 -15.00 3.10 9.99
C TYR A 93 -15.00 2.32 11.30
N LYS A 94 -16.18 2.13 11.89
CA LYS A 94 -16.33 1.28 13.08
C LYS A 94 -16.08 -0.19 12.76
N ILE A 95 -16.65 -0.73 11.68
CA ILE A 95 -16.41 -2.10 11.23
C ILE A 95 -14.91 -2.32 10.96
N VAL A 96 -14.27 -1.41 10.23
CA VAL A 96 -12.84 -1.51 9.92
C VAL A 96 -11.99 -1.39 11.19
N TYR A 97 -12.35 -0.52 12.11
CA TYR A 97 -11.67 -0.42 13.41
C TYR A 97 -11.77 -1.71 14.22
N ASP A 98 -12.93 -2.37 14.22
CA ASP A 98 -13.13 -3.65 14.91
C ASP A 98 -12.29 -4.76 14.24
N ILE A 99 -12.20 -4.78 12.92
CA ILE A 99 -11.30 -5.70 12.19
C ILE A 99 -9.83 -5.41 12.58
N TYR A 100 -9.42 -4.14 12.54
CA TYR A 100 -8.07 -3.73 12.90
C TYR A 100 -7.71 -4.12 14.33
N SER A 101 -8.55 -3.77 15.30
CA SER A 101 -8.25 -3.93 16.73
C SER A 101 -8.35 -5.38 17.20
N SER A 102 -9.39 -6.09 16.77
CA SER A 102 -9.67 -7.44 17.28
C SER A 102 -8.95 -8.54 16.51
N VAL A 103 -8.81 -8.39 15.19
CA VAL A 103 -8.21 -9.43 14.34
C VAL A 103 -6.72 -9.14 14.11
N ILE A 104 -6.40 -7.92 13.66
CA ILE A 104 -5.05 -7.61 13.19
C ILE A 104 -4.13 -7.23 14.37
N LEU A 105 -4.51 -6.24 15.16
CA LEU A 105 -3.65 -5.72 16.23
C LEU A 105 -3.45 -6.75 17.34
N ARG A 106 -4.53 -7.39 17.78
CA ARG A 106 -4.48 -8.41 18.85
C ARG A 106 -3.62 -9.60 18.45
N ASP A 107 -3.77 -10.11 17.21
CA ASP A 107 -2.96 -11.21 16.70
C ASP A 107 -1.48 -10.81 16.61
N THR A 108 -1.19 -9.59 16.12
CA THR A 108 0.16 -9.02 16.05
C THR A 108 0.82 -8.93 17.43
N VAL A 109 0.10 -8.41 18.43
CA VAL A 109 0.59 -8.28 19.81
C VAL A 109 0.95 -9.64 20.38
N GLN A 110 0.09 -10.64 20.21
CA GLN A 110 0.30 -11.99 20.75
C GLN A 110 1.48 -12.69 20.05
N ARG A 111 1.55 -12.65 18.72
CA ARG A 111 2.59 -13.35 17.95
C ARG A 111 3.98 -12.77 18.14
N HIS A 112 4.09 -11.46 18.27
CA HIS A 112 5.38 -10.78 18.44
C HIS A 112 5.72 -10.50 19.90
N ASN A 113 4.93 -11.01 20.86
CA ASN A 113 5.10 -10.81 22.31
C ASN A 113 5.29 -9.33 22.68
N ILE A 114 4.48 -8.45 22.07
CA ILE A 114 4.56 -7.01 22.27
C ILE A 114 4.02 -6.65 23.65
N ARG A 115 4.89 -6.15 24.52
CA ARG A 115 4.53 -5.81 25.90
C ARG A 115 3.88 -4.43 26.02
N ASN A 116 4.31 -3.48 25.20
CA ASN A 116 3.80 -2.11 25.24
C ASN A 116 2.88 -1.84 24.06
N VAL A 117 1.61 -2.22 24.21
CA VAL A 117 0.57 -2.07 23.16
C VAL A 117 0.29 -0.59 22.90
N GLU A 118 0.26 0.26 23.94
CA GLU A 118 0.07 1.71 23.78
C GLU A 118 1.14 2.34 22.87
N LEU A 119 2.39 1.96 23.06
CA LEU A 119 3.48 2.44 22.20
C LEU A 119 3.33 1.94 20.76
N LEU A 120 2.92 0.68 20.56
CA LEU A 120 2.63 0.14 19.23
C LEU A 120 1.54 0.96 18.54
N GLU A 121 0.43 1.23 19.20
CA GLU A 121 -0.67 2.04 18.63
C GLU A 121 -0.22 3.47 18.28
N ARG A 122 0.66 4.06 19.08
CA ARG A 122 1.26 5.35 18.77
C ARG A 122 2.17 5.29 17.56
N VAL A 123 2.94 4.21 17.39
CA VAL A 123 3.76 3.98 16.19
C VAL A 123 2.86 3.82 14.96
N VAL A 124 1.76 3.07 15.07
CA VAL A 124 0.77 2.94 13.98
C VAL A 124 0.25 4.31 13.56
N LYS A 125 -0.22 5.13 14.52
CA LYS A 125 -0.73 6.48 14.25
C LYS A 125 0.33 7.37 13.60
N PHE A 126 1.58 7.28 14.06
CA PHE A 126 2.68 8.04 13.47
C PHE A 126 2.95 7.62 12.00
N VAL A 127 2.97 6.31 11.72
CA VAL A 127 3.17 5.78 10.37
C VAL A 127 2.02 6.21 9.45
N PHE A 128 0.77 6.10 9.91
CA PHE A 128 -0.41 6.50 9.14
C PHE A 128 -0.43 8.01 8.85
N ASP A 129 0.04 8.82 9.80
CA ASP A 129 0.14 10.27 9.64
C ASP A 129 1.26 10.71 8.68
N ASN A 130 2.19 9.81 8.39
CA ASN A 130 3.34 10.04 7.51
C ASN A 130 3.32 9.14 6.25
N ILE A 131 2.15 8.65 5.87
CA ILE A 131 1.99 7.85 4.65
C ILE A 131 2.48 8.63 3.42
N GLY A 132 3.23 7.96 2.54
CA GLY A 132 3.85 8.58 1.39
C GLY A 132 5.13 9.40 1.69
N ASN A 133 5.44 9.67 2.95
CA ASN A 133 6.66 10.35 3.34
C ASN A 133 7.81 9.38 3.59
N LYS A 134 9.05 9.85 3.38
CA LYS A 134 10.25 9.10 3.79
C LYS A 134 10.25 8.93 5.31
N LEU A 135 10.36 7.69 5.73
CA LEU A 135 10.29 7.33 7.14
C LEU A 135 11.36 6.29 7.48
N ASN A 136 11.98 6.43 8.64
CA ASN A 136 12.87 5.44 9.21
C ASN A 136 12.68 5.37 10.73
N ALA A 137 13.21 4.31 11.35
CA ALA A 137 13.07 4.12 12.80
C ALA A 137 13.64 5.27 13.63
N LYS A 138 14.68 5.95 13.11
CA LYS A 138 15.26 7.13 13.77
C LYS A 138 14.28 8.29 13.80
N ASN A 139 13.61 8.59 12.68
CA ASN A 139 12.59 9.66 12.63
C ASN A 139 11.48 9.41 13.66
N ILE A 140 11.03 8.15 13.79
CA ILE A 140 10.01 7.77 14.77
C ILE A 140 10.55 7.93 16.21
N ALA A 141 11.77 7.46 16.48
CA ALA A 141 12.40 7.57 17.79
C ALA A 141 12.61 9.04 18.19
N ASP A 142 13.08 9.90 17.25
CA ASP A 142 13.28 11.32 17.46
C ASP A 142 11.95 12.05 17.73
N TYR A 143 10.86 11.67 17.04
CA TYR A 143 9.52 12.16 17.33
C TYR A 143 9.09 11.81 18.77
N PHE A 144 9.24 10.56 19.22
CA PHE A 144 8.90 10.18 20.59
C PHE A 144 9.78 10.90 21.61
N LYS A 145 11.06 11.10 21.30
CA LYS A 145 11.97 11.86 22.15
C LYS A 145 11.51 13.31 22.31
N SER A 146 11.00 13.96 21.25
CA SER A 146 10.42 15.31 21.33
C SER A 146 9.17 15.36 22.22
N GLN A 147 8.47 14.23 22.38
CA GLN A 147 7.35 14.06 23.29
C GLN A 147 7.79 13.59 24.70
N GLN A 148 9.07 13.78 25.05
CA GLN A 148 9.67 13.37 26.33
C GLN A 148 9.59 11.84 26.61
N ARG A 149 9.45 11.04 25.55
CA ARG A 149 9.44 9.58 25.63
C ARG A 149 10.67 9.01 24.94
N LYS A 150 11.56 8.37 25.71
CA LYS A 150 12.72 7.69 25.15
C LYS A 150 12.30 6.30 24.66
N VAL A 151 12.41 6.06 23.37
CA VAL A 151 12.12 4.76 22.74
C VAL A 151 13.38 4.27 22.03
N ASP A 152 13.73 3.01 22.23
CA ASP A 152 14.85 2.39 21.53
C ASP A 152 14.51 2.10 20.05
N MET A 153 15.47 2.36 19.16
CA MET A 153 15.28 2.16 17.72
C MET A 153 14.98 0.69 17.37
N ASN A 154 15.57 -0.28 18.09
CA ASN A 154 15.29 -1.69 17.84
C ASN A 154 13.82 -2.02 18.15
N THR A 155 13.25 -1.39 19.17
CA THR A 155 11.81 -1.53 19.48
C THR A 155 10.96 -1.01 18.33
N ILE A 156 11.32 0.14 17.74
CA ILE A 156 10.60 0.68 16.57
C ILE A 156 10.73 -0.27 15.37
N TYR A 157 11.94 -0.75 15.05
CA TYR A 157 12.14 -1.74 13.98
C TYR A 157 11.30 -3.00 14.18
N ASN A 158 11.25 -3.53 15.40
CA ASN A 158 10.45 -4.70 15.73
C ASN A 158 8.95 -4.44 15.51
N TYR A 159 8.47 -3.25 15.87
CA TYR A 159 7.07 -2.87 15.66
C TYR A 159 6.74 -2.69 14.17
N LEU A 160 7.60 -2.02 13.40
CA LEU A 160 7.41 -1.90 11.95
C LEU A 160 7.40 -3.27 11.26
N ASN A 161 8.31 -4.17 11.62
CA ASN A 161 8.34 -5.53 11.11
C ASN A 161 7.10 -6.36 11.51
N ALA A 162 6.58 -6.14 12.72
CA ALA A 162 5.36 -6.79 13.18
C ALA A 162 4.14 -6.32 12.38
N LEU A 163 4.02 -5.00 12.16
CA LEU A 163 2.94 -4.40 11.37
C LEU A 163 3.00 -4.82 9.89
N GLU A 164 4.20 -4.91 9.31
CA GLU A 164 4.42 -5.41 7.95
C GLU A 164 4.05 -6.90 7.84
N SER A 165 4.46 -7.71 8.81
CA SER A 165 4.11 -9.14 8.87
C SER A 165 2.61 -9.39 9.00
N ALA A 166 1.89 -8.47 9.65
CA ALA A 166 0.43 -8.51 9.81
C ALA A 166 -0.34 -7.88 8.63
N PHE A 167 0.35 -7.51 7.56
CA PHE A 167 -0.23 -6.82 6.40
C PHE A 167 -0.98 -5.52 6.73
N ILE A 168 -0.62 -4.84 7.83
CA ILE A 168 -1.16 -3.51 8.14
C ILE A 168 -0.49 -2.45 7.29
N ILE A 169 0.84 -2.55 7.18
CA ILE A 169 1.67 -1.66 6.37
C ILE A 169 2.51 -2.44 5.37
N GLN A 170 2.95 -1.75 4.34
CA GLN A 170 3.89 -2.25 3.34
C GLN A 170 5.07 -1.30 3.27
N ARG A 171 6.27 -1.85 3.39
CA ARG A 171 7.51 -1.11 3.26
C ARG A 171 7.94 -1.10 1.80
N ILE A 172 8.23 0.08 1.28
CA ILE A 172 8.69 0.30 -0.08
C ILE A 172 10.12 0.83 -0.03
N PRO A 173 11.10 0.01 -0.43
CA PRO A 173 12.50 0.42 -0.44
C PRO A 173 12.77 1.44 -1.54
N ARG A 174 13.92 2.13 -1.44
CA ARG A 174 14.36 3.08 -2.46
C ARG A 174 15.20 2.39 -3.53
N TYR A 175 15.16 2.95 -4.72
CA TYR A 175 15.94 2.50 -5.86
C TYR A 175 16.66 3.68 -6.50
N ASP A 176 17.99 3.61 -6.58
CA ASP A 176 18.79 4.58 -7.33
C ASP A 176 18.67 4.26 -8.82
N ILE A 177 17.97 5.14 -9.55
CA ILE A 177 17.67 4.93 -10.99
C ILE A 177 18.95 4.93 -11.82
N LYS A 178 19.92 5.80 -11.45
CA LYS A 178 21.20 5.95 -12.15
C LYS A 178 22.19 4.84 -11.77
N GLY A 179 22.31 4.55 -10.47
CA GLY A 179 23.15 3.47 -9.95
C GLY A 179 22.58 2.08 -10.19
N LYS A 180 21.29 1.95 -10.47
CA LYS A 180 20.55 0.69 -10.64
C LYS A 180 20.68 -0.24 -9.43
N GLU A 181 20.59 0.33 -8.23
CA GLU A 181 20.75 -0.40 -6.96
C GLU A 181 19.65 -0.07 -5.96
N ILE A 182 19.32 -1.02 -5.10
CA ILE A 182 18.36 -0.85 -4.01
C ILE A 182 19.06 -0.18 -2.83
N LEU A 183 18.46 0.90 -2.32
CA LEU A 183 18.95 1.64 -1.16
C LEU A 183 18.18 1.23 0.10
N HIS A 184 18.88 0.89 1.16
CA HIS A 184 18.30 0.43 2.43
C HIS A 184 18.04 1.55 3.46
N THR A 185 17.84 2.78 3.00
CA THR A 185 17.64 3.94 3.88
C THR A 185 16.52 4.83 3.38
N ASN A 186 15.77 5.44 4.32
CA ASN A 186 14.68 6.39 4.01
C ASN A 186 13.61 5.78 3.09
N GLU A 187 13.08 4.64 3.50
CA GLU A 187 11.99 3.94 2.84
C GLU A 187 10.66 4.72 3.00
N LYS A 188 9.67 4.42 2.16
CA LYS A 188 8.29 4.87 2.39
C LYS A 188 7.47 3.70 2.95
N TYR A 189 6.45 4.04 3.74
CA TYR A 189 5.48 3.07 4.24
C TYR A 189 4.09 3.44 3.73
N PHE A 190 3.37 2.43 3.26
CA PHE A 190 2.00 2.54 2.79
C PHE A 190 1.12 1.58 3.58
N VAL A 191 -0.17 1.88 3.70
CA VAL A 191 -1.12 0.97 4.35
C VAL A 191 -1.68 -0.02 3.33
N SER A 192 -2.07 -1.20 3.80
CA SER A 192 -2.68 -2.21 2.93
C SER A 192 -4.12 -1.87 2.52
N ASP A 193 -4.76 -0.94 3.23
CA ASP A 193 -6.08 -0.41 2.88
C ASP A 193 -6.27 0.99 3.48
N LEU A 194 -6.81 1.93 2.70
CA LEU A 194 -6.99 3.31 3.14
C LEU A 194 -8.01 3.48 4.27
N SER A 195 -9.00 2.60 4.35
CA SER A 195 -9.98 2.65 5.44
C SER A 195 -9.38 2.47 6.82
N LEU A 196 -8.21 1.81 6.92
CA LEU A 196 -7.44 1.71 8.16
C LEU A 196 -7.04 3.10 8.70
N ILE A 197 -6.64 4.02 7.79
CA ILE A 197 -6.28 5.38 8.19
C ILE A 197 -7.49 6.10 8.78
N TYR A 198 -8.61 6.06 8.08
CA TYR A 198 -9.84 6.73 8.52
C TYR A 198 -10.39 6.13 9.82
N SER A 199 -10.33 4.81 9.97
CA SER A 199 -10.83 4.12 11.16
C SER A 199 -10.02 4.43 12.42
N VAL A 200 -8.67 4.55 12.28
CA VAL A 200 -7.77 4.78 13.43
C VAL A 200 -7.57 6.26 13.74
N MET A 201 -7.62 7.13 12.72
CA MET A 201 -7.23 8.53 12.85
C MET A 201 -8.37 9.53 12.54
N GLY A 202 -9.49 9.07 11.98
CA GLY A 202 -10.52 9.92 11.42
C GLY A 202 -10.11 10.54 10.08
N TYR A 203 -11.05 11.28 9.47
CA TYR A 203 -10.81 11.95 8.19
C TYR A 203 -9.82 13.13 8.33
N ARG A 204 -8.84 13.21 7.41
CA ARG A 204 -7.80 14.26 7.38
C ARG A 204 -7.44 14.62 5.96
N ASP A 205 -7.87 15.80 5.51
CA ASP A 205 -7.62 16.30 4.13
C ASP A 205 -6.12 16.38 3.78
N ARG A 206 -5.27 16.69 4.75
CA ARG A 206 -3.82 16.83 4.54
C ARG A 206 -3.11 15.55 4.08
N LEU A 207 -3.75 14.39 4.26
CA LEU A 207 -3.17 13.10 3.86
C LEU A 207 -3.53 12.69 2.43
N ILE A 208 -4.32 13.48 1.72
CA ILE A 208 -4.87 13.09 0.41
C ILE A 208 -3.77 12.71 -0.60
N ALA A 209 -2.68 13.47 -0.68
CA ALA A 209 -1.58 13.17 -1.60
C ALA A 209 -0.94 11.80 -1.30
N GLY A 210 -0.59 11.55 -0.03
CA GLY A 210 -0.05 10.26 0.38
C GLY A 210 -1.04 9.10 0.19
N MET A 211 -2.35 9.35 0.30
CA MET A 211 -3.38 8.34 0.02
C MET A 211 -3.47 8.00 -1.46
N LEU A 212 -3.31 8.97 -2.37
CA LEU A 212 -3.26 8.72 -3.80
C LEU A 212 -2.00 7.92 -4.16
N GLU A 213 -0.83 8.28 -3.61
CA GLU A 213 0.38 7.47 -3.74
C GLU A 213 0.14 6.03 -3.24
N ASN A 214 -0.54 5.88 -2.10
CA ASN A 214 -0.86 4.56 -1.55
C ASN A 214 -1.68 3.70 -2.51
N LEU A 215 -2.73 4.25 -3.12
CA LEU A 215 -3.56 3.52 -4.07
C LEU A 215 -2.77 3.10 -5.31
N VAL A 216 -1.95 4.00 -5.85
CA VAL A 216 -1.06 3.69 -6.98
C VAL A 216 -0.07 2.59 -6.60
N CYS A 217 0.54 2.66 -5.41
CA CYS A 217 1.45 1.63 -4.92
C CYS A 217 0.77 0.26 -4.84
N LEU A 218 -0.41 0.19 -4.23
CA LEU A 218 -1.17 -1.05 -4.10
C LEU A 218 -1.55 -1.63 -5.47
N GLU A 219 -1.96 -0.76 -6.40
CA GLU A 219 -2.32 -1.18 -7.76
C GLU A 219 -1.12 -1.72 -8.52
N LEU A 220 0.03 -1.06 -8.47
CA LEU A 220 1.26 -1.54 -9.10
C LEU A 220 1.67 -2.92 -8.56
N LYS A 221 1.57 -3.13 -7.23
CA LYS A 221 1.83 -4.44 -6.62
C LYS A 221 0.82 -5.50 -7.06
N ARG A 222 -0.45 -5.14 -7.18
CA ARG A 222 -1.52 -6.04 -7.66
C ARG A 222 -1.26 -6.50 -9.09
N ARG A 223 -0.70 -5.62 -9.94
CA ARG A 223 -0.27 -5.94 -11.30
C ARG A 223 1.02 -6.79 -11.35
N GLY A 224 1.56 -7.18 -10.17
CA GLY A 224 2.75 -8.02 -10.06
C GLY A 224 4.07 -7.28 -10.23
N TYR A 225 4.09 -5.95 -10.12
CA TYR A 225 5.33 -5.19 -10.10
C TYR A 225 6.01 -5.25 -8.73
N GLU A 226 7.32 -5.35 -8.74
CA GLU A 226 8.16 -4.95 -7.62
C GLU A 226 8.25 -3.42 -7.61
N VAL A 227 7.83 -2.81 -6.51
CA VAL A 227 7.66 -1.35 -6.40
C VAL A 227 8.72 -0.75 -5.52
N TYR A 228 9.33 0.32 -5.99
CA TYR A 228 10.38 1.07 -5.31
C TYR A 228 10.09 2.56 -5.35
N VAL A 229 10.61 3.31 -4.37
CA VAL A 229 10.70 4.78 -4.43
C VAL A 229 11.94 5.16 -5.23
N GLY A 230 11.77 5.85 -6.35
CA GLY A 230 12.88 6.23 -7.22
C GLY A 230 13.72 7.38 -6.66
N LYS A 231 15.05 7.26 -6.82
CA LYS A 231 15.99 8.37 -6.63
C LYS A 231 16.65 8.68 -7.96
N GLN A 232 16.47 9.91 -8.46
CA GLN A 232 17.12 10.41 -9.65
C GLN A 232 17.96 11.64 -9.27
N ASP A 233 19.26 11.45 -9.06
CA ASP A 233 20.17 12.45 -8.48
C ASP A 233 19.62 12.96 -7.12
N ASP A 234 19.28 14.25 -7.01
CA ASP A 234 18.70 14.86 -5.80
C ASP A 234 17.15 14.84 -5.80
N LYS A 235 16.53 14.39 -6.90
CA LYS A 235 15.08 14.34 -7.05
C LYS A 235 14.53 12.96 -6.69
N GLU A 236 13.27 12.94 -6.29
CA GLU A 236 12.51 11.73 -6.06
C GLU A 236 11.56 11.47 -7.22
N VAL A 237 11.37 10.20 -7.55
CA VAL A 237 10.28 9.68 -8.36
C VAL A 237 9.46 8.80 -7.45
N ASP A 238 8.15 9.04 -7.34
CA ASP A 238 7.34 8.34 -6.35
C ASP A 238 7.42 6.83 -6.51
N PHE A 239 7.34 6.33 -7.76
CA PHE A 239 7.47 4.91 -8.00
C PHE A 239 8.33 4.57 -9.21
N VAL A 240 9.20 3.59 -9.01
CA VAL A 240 9.83 2.76 -10.03
C VAL A 240 9.24 1.37 -9.88
N ALA A 241 8.50 0.91 -10.86
CA ALA A 241 7.83 -0.38 -10.82
C ALA A 241 8.46 -1.31 -11.87
N ILE A 242 8.93 -2.48 -11.44
CA ILE A 242 9.68 -3.44 -12.26
C ILE A 242 8.96 -4.79 -12.24
N ARG A 243 8.70 -5.36 -13.43
CA ARG A 243 8.10 -6.67 -13.59
C ARG A 243 8.81 -7.41 -14.74
N ARG A 244 9.64 -8.38 -14.42
CA ARG A 244 10.50 -9.06 -15.42
C ARG A 244 11.36 -8.05 -16.21
N GLU A 245 11.10 -7.90 -17.52
CA GLU A 245 11.79 -6.95 -18.40
C GLU A 245 11.07 -5.59 -18.51
N GLU A 246 9.88 -5.49 -17.97
CA GLU A 246 9.08 -4.27 -17.98
C GLU A 246 9.47 -3.36 -16.81
N LYS A 247 9.54 -2.08 -17.09
CA LYS A 247 9.74 -1.04 -16.09
C LYS A 247 8.84 0.14 -16.43
N ILE A 248 8.25 0.75 -15.42
CA ILE A 248 7.53 2.01 -15.55
C ILE A 248 7.92 2.95 -14.42
N TYR A 249 7.78 4.24 -14.67
CA TYR A 249 7.99 5.31 -13.71
C TYR A 249 6.67 6.04 -13.49
N VAL A 250 6.32 6.30 -12.24
CA VAL A 250 5.07 6.96 -11.89
C VAL A 250 5.32 8.05 -10.86
N GLN A 251 4.85 9.24 -11.17
CA GLN A 251 4.75 10.36 -10.24
C GLN A 251 3.29 10.60 -9.91
N VAL A 252 2.96 10.85 -8.65
CA VAL A 252 1.58 11.00 -8.19
C VAL A 252 1.39 12.35 -7.53
N THR A 253 0.41 13.10 -7.98
CA THR A 253 0.08 14.41 -7.38
C THR A 253 -1.43 14.57 -7.22
N TYR A 254 -1.85 15.42 -6.28
CA TYR A 254 -3.27 15.72 -6.14
C TYR A 254 -3.78 16.52 -7.33
N GLN A 255 -3.14 17.64 -7.65
CA GLN A 255 -3.52 18.53 -8.76
C GLN A 255 -2.31 19.21 -9.38
N LEU A 256 -2.38 19.45 -10.68
CA LEU A 256 -1.42 20.21 -11.49
C LEU A 256 -1.85 21.69 -11.61
N ALA A 257 -2.21 22.30 -10.47
CA ALA A 257 -2.88 23.59 -10.41
C ALA A 257 -2.04 24.80 -10.84
N SER A 258 -0.71 24.65 -10.92
CA SER A 258 0.20 25.75 -11.30
C SER A 258 1.35 25.24 -12.18
N GLN A 259 1.95 26.14 -12.97
CA GLN A 259 3.12 25.83 -13.79
C GLN A 259 4.28 25.31 -12.92
N ALA A 260 4.49 25.87 -11.75
CA ALA A 260 5.52 25.41 -10.81
C ALA A 260 5.27 23.99 -10.32
N THR A 261 4.00 23.61 -10.10
CA THR A 261 3.63 22.22 -9.76
C THR A 261 3.90 21.29 -10.93
N VAL A 262 3.50 21.67 -12.14
CA VAL A 262 3.77 20.90 -13.36
C VAL A 262 5.27 20.65 -13.50
N GLU A 263 6.09 21.67 -13.44
CA GLU A 263 7.55 21.55 -13.55
C GLU A 263 8.13 20.63 -12.46
N ARG A 264 7.66 20.75 -11.22
CA ARG A 264 8.09 19.91 -10.12
C ARG A 264 7.79 18.43 -10.35
N GLU A 265 6.58 18.11 -10.83
CA GLU A 265 6.12 16.72 -10.98
C GLU A 265 6.68 16.07 -12.26
N PHE A 266 6.87 16.83 -13.33
CA PHE A 266 7.40 16.29 -14.59
C PHE A 266 8.94 16.25 -14.64
N ALA A 267 9.63 17.21 -14.02
CA ALA A 267 11.09 17.31 -14.12
C ALA A 267 11.87 16.07 -13.66
N PRO A 268 11.47 15.32 -12.61
CA PRO A 268 12.15 14.09 -12.25
C PRO A 268 12.06 13.02 -13.34
N LEU A 269 10.90 12.89 -13.97
CA LEU A 269 10.64 11.91 -15.02
C LEU A 269 11.34 12.28 -16.34
N LEU A 270 11.34 13.55 -16.70
CA LEU A 270 12.02 14.07 -17.89
C LEU A 270 13.55 13.92 -17.80
N ALA A 271 14.10 13.95 -16.58
CA ALA A 271 15.53 13.75 -16.34
C ALA A 271 15.97 12.28 -16.50
N ILE A 272 15.04 11.32 -16.58
CA ILE A 272 15.35 9.90 -16.78
C ILE A 272 15.56 9.65 -18.27
N ASN A 273 16.79 9.36 -18.64
CA ASN A 273 17.19 9.13 -20.03
C ASN A 273 17.12 7.64 -20.39
N ASP A 274 15.89 7.10 -20.43
CA ASP A 274 15.59 5.75 -20.93
C ASP A 274 14.24 5.73 -21.66
N HIS A 275 13.90 4.60 -22.28
CA HIS A 275 12.71 4.44 -23.12
C HIS A 275 11.50 3.84 -22.40
N TYR A 276 11.61 3.60 -21.09
CA TYR A 276 10.50 3.03 -20.33
C TYR A 276 9.36 4.05 -20.16
N PRO A 277 8.09 3.58 -20.12
CA PRO A 277 6.94 4.45 -19.93
C PRO A 277 7.03 5.28 -18.65
N LYS A 278 6.64 6.53 -18.74
CA LYS A 278 6.64 7.51 -17.67
C LYS A 278 5.24 8.10 -17.52
N TYR A 279 4.72 8.13 -16.30
CA TYR A 279 3.37 8.59 -16.01
C TYR A 279 3.38 9.64 -14.91
N VAL A 280 2.59 10.70 -15.11
CA VAL A 280 2.11 11.56 -14.02
C VAL A 280 0.65 11.24 -13.81
N VAL A 281 0.29 10.85 -12.59
CA VAL A 281 -1.06 10.46 -12.19
C VAL A 281 -1.62 11.51 -11.25
N SER A 282 -2.81 12.07 -11.56
CA SER A 282 -3.44 13.09 -10.72
C SER A 282 -4.96 12.98 -10.67
N MET A 283 -5.58 13.87 -9.90
CA MET A 283 -7.05 14.03 -9.86
C MET A 283 -7.57 14.99 -10.93
N ASP A 284 -6.69 15.59 -11.74
CA ASP A 284 -7.10 16.53 -12.79
C ASP A 284 -7.82 15.81 -13.93
N SER A 285 -8.97 16.38 -14.29
CA SER A 285 -9.87 15.80 -15.29
C SER A 285 -9.58 16.25 -16.71
N LEU A 286 -9.05 17.45 -16.85
CA LEU A 286 -8.81 18.14 -18.14
C LEU A 286 -7.40 18.70 -18.14
N TRP A 287 -6.43 17.83 -18.39
CA TRP A 287 -5.04 18.23 -18.53
C TRP A 287 -4.44 17.62 -19.81
N GLN A 288 -3.29 18.12 -20.25
CA GLN A 288 -2.62 17.60 -21.44
C GLN A 288 -2.26 16.12 -21.27
N ASP A 289 -2.54 15.31 -22.28
CA ASP A 289 -2.30 13.85 -22.20
C ASP A 289 -0.81 13.48 -22.23
N ASN A 290 0.06 14.36 -22.73
CA ASN A 290 1.48 14.09 -22.91
C ASN A 290 2.35 15.35 -22.84
N VAL A 291 3.47 15.29 -22.14
CA VAL A 291 4.52 16.31 -22.12
C VAL A 291 5.86 15.62 -22.38
N GLU A 292 6.47 15.85 -23.55
CA GLU A 292 7.78 15.30 -23.92
C GLU A 292 7.91 13.79 -23.68
N GLY A 293 6.86 13.01 -23.95
CA GLY A 293 6.82 11.55 -23.78
C GLY A 293 6.37 11.08 -22.40
N VAL A 294 6.21 11.96 -21.43
CA VAL A 294 5.59 11.65 -20.13
C VAL A 294 4.07 11.76 -20.26
N ARG A 295 3.37 10.67 -19.97
CA ARG A 295 1.90 10.60 -20.10
C ARG A 295 1.22 11.05 -18.84
N HIS A 296 0.23 11.92 -18.95
CA HIS A 296 -0.68 12.20 -17.84
C HIS A 296 -1.87 11.24 -17.86
N ARG A 297 -2.32 10.82 -16.67
CA ARG A 297 -3.52 10.01 -16.46
C ARG A 297 -4.30 10.50 -15.25
N HIS A 298 -5.63 10.56 -15.39
CA HIS A 298 -6.47 10.65 -14.18
C HIS A 298 -6.34 9.37 -13.36
N ILE A 299 -6.27 9.48 -12.04
CA ILE A 299 -5.98 8.33 -11.17
C ILE A 299 -7.02 7.21 -11.32
N ALA A 300 -8.32 7.54 -11.43
CA ALA A 300 -9.36 6.52 -11.63
C ALA A 300 -9.13 5.71 -12.92
N ASP A 301 -8.70 6.36 -14.00
CA ASP A 301 -8.40 5.69 -15.26
C ASP A 301 -7.12 4.87 -15.14
N PHE A 302 -6.08 5.40 -14.49
CA PHE A 302 -4.85 4.66 -14.25
C PHE A 302 -5.09 3.36 -13.45
N LEU A 303 -5.97 3.38 -12.44
CA LEU A 303 -6.33 2.19 -11.65
C LEU A 303 -7.18 1.18 -12.43
N LEU A 304 -7.81 1.59 -13.54
CA LEU A 304 -8.63 0.72 -14.38
C LEU A 304 -7.91 0.28 -15.66
N ASP A 305 -6.77 0.89 -16.01
CA ASP A 305 -5.99 0.48 -17.18
C ASP A 305 -5.51 -0.98 -17.01
N ASP A 306 -5.67 -1.80 -18.04
CA ASP A 306 -5.03 -3.10 -18.16
C ASP A 306 -3.60 -2.87 -18.68
N ALA A 307 -2.63 -2.98 -17.79
CA ALA A 307 -1.21 -2.87 -18.12
C ALA A 307 -0.62 -4.23 -18.47
#